data_a76103946b32dc8534db2107d40ca0f2
#
_entry.id   a76103946b32dc8534db2107d40ca0f2
#
_cell.length_a   1.000
_cell.length_b   1.000
_cell.length_c   1.000
_cell.angle_alpha   90.00
_cell.angle_beta   90.00
_cell.angle_gamma   90.00
#
_symmetry.space_group_name_H-M   'P 1'
#
loop_
_entity.id
_entity.type
_entity.pdbx_description
1 polymer ?
#
loop_
_entity_poly.entity_id
_entity_poly.type
_entity_poly.pdbx_seq_one_letter_code
_entity_poly.pdbx_strand_id
1 'polypeptide(L)'
;MATKVITGKVRASFVHIFEPQSVNGSEPKYSCSFIIPKSDTETIGKIQEAVEQARQDGVTKWGGKIPPNLKLPLRDGDIDRPDDPNYTNAYFVNANSNERPGVVDRRRVPITDPLEVYSGCYVRASITFYPFNTNGNRGVACGLQNIQKWCDGEPLNGRVRAEDEFDALDDVDDEDFLN
;
A
#
# COMPACT_ATOMS: atom_id res chain seq x y z
N MET A 1 -7.45 -9.66 20.66
CA MET A 1 -8.01 -9.68 19.32
C MET A 1 -7.09 -8.95 18.37
N ALA A 2 -6.89 -9.55 17.26
CA ALA A 2 -5.85 -9.07 16.36
C ALA A 2 -6.32 -7.84 15.60
N THR A 3 -5.55 -6.75 15.73
CA THR A 3 -5.65 -5.60 14.85
C THR A 3 -4.66 -5.69 13.69
N LYS A 4 -3.94 -6.80 13.60
CA LYS A 4 -3.02 -7.09 12.51
C LYS A 4 -3.73 -7.90 11.43
N VAL A 5 -3.56 -7.48 10.18
CA VAL A 5 -4.14 -8.15 9.03
C VAL A 5 -3.02 -8.50 8.04
N ILE A 6 -3.05 -9.73 7.53
CA ILE A 6 -2.26 -10.11 6.36
C ILE A 6 -3.22 -10.12 5.18
N THR A 7 -2.99 -9.25 4.21
CA THR A 7 -3.88 -9.11 3.06
C THR A 7 -3.76 -10.29 2.11
N GLY A 8 -4.74 -10.44 1.21
CA GLY A 8 -4.57 -11.23 0.01
C GLY A 8 -3.71 -10.49 -1.01
N LYS A 9 -3.82 -10.88 -2.28
CA LYS A 9 -3.13 -10.22 -3.37
C LYS A 9 -3.74 -8.84 -3.61
N VAL A 10 -2.96 -7.80 -3.37
CA VAL A 10 -3.39 -6.40 -3.55
C VAL A 10 -2.38 -5.67 -4.41
N ARG A 11 -2.76 -4.53 -4.96
CA ARG A 11 -1.88 -3.74 -5.80
C ARG A 11 -1.23 -2.63 -5.01
N ALA A 12 0.09 -2.48 -5.13
CA ALA A 12 0.83 -1.42 -4.44
C ALA A 12 0.77 -0.12 -5.25
N SER A 13 0.64 1.00 -4.56
CA SER A 13 0.62 2.33 -5.14
C SER A 13 1.33 3.31 -4.20
N PHE A 14 1.89 4.39 -4.73
CA PHE A 14 2.63 5.37 -3.94
C PHE A 14 3.66 4.68 -3.03
N VAL A 15 4.53 3.88 -3.64
CA VAL A 15 5.47 3.02 -2.93
C VAL A 15 6.68 3.82 -2.45
N HIS A 16 6.82 3.95 -1.12
CA HIS A 16 7.92 4.64 -0.46
C HIS A 16 8.41 3.77 0.71
N ILE A 17 8.95 2.58 0.36
CA ILE A 17 9.30 1.56 1.36
C ILE A 17 10.80 1.32 1.49
N PHE A 18 11.60 1.83 0.57
CA PHE A 18 13.05 1.75 0.62
C PHE A 18 13.67 3.05 1.14
N GLU A 19 13.00 4.17 0.87
CA GLU A 19 13.39 5.49 1.36
C GLU A 19 12.16 6.19 1.93
N PRO A 20 12.30 6.84 3.09
CA PRO A 20 11.17 7.56 3.68
C PRO A 20 10.90 8.84 2.90
N GLN A 21 9.64 9.28 2.92
CA GLN A 21 9.22 10.51 2.28
C GLN A 21 8.57 11.44 3.29
N SER A 22 8.91 12.72 3.22
CA SER A 22 8.29 13.77 4.02
C SER A 22 7.14 14.41 3.24
N VAL A 23 6.02 14.62 3.93
CA VAL A 23 4.84 15.30 3.37
C VAL A 23 4.63 16.59 4.14
N ASN A 24 4.60 17.73 3.42
CA ASN A 24 4.35 19.05 4.00
C ASN A 24 5.27 19.40 5.19
N GLY A 25 6.55 19.03 5.08
CA GLY A 25 7.52 19.35 6.12
C GLY A 25 7.43 18.48 7.37
N SER A 26 6.60 17.45 7.37
CA SER A 26 6.51 16.49 8.47
C SER A 26 7.74 15.56 8.49
N GLU A 27 7.89 14.79 9.57
CA GLU A 27 8.95 13.80 9.65
C GLU A 27 8.82 12.78 8.51
N PRO A 28 9.94 12.39 7.86
CA PRO A 28 9.90 11.38 6.82
C PRO A 28 9.37 10.05 7.35
N LYS A 29 8.51 9.41 6.55
CA LYS A 29 7.95 8.10 6.87
C LYS A 29 7.98 7.19 5.65
N TYR A 30 8.12 5.90 5.91
CA TYR A 30 7.89 4.88 4.90
C TYR A 30 6.39 4.71 4.73
N SER A 31 5.93 4.54 3.49
CA SER A 31 4.50 4.43 3.22
C SER A 31 4.24 3.63 1.94
N CYS A 32 3.02 3.12 1.86
CA CYS A 32 2.51 2.46 0.67
C CYS A 32 0.99 2.47 0.72
N SER A 33 0.36 2.71 -0.43
CA SER A 33 -1.09 2.56 -0.57
C SER A 33 -1.36 1.16 -1.14
N PHE A 34 -2.32 0.46 -0.55
CA PHE A 34 -2.72 -0.86 -1.02
C PHE A 34 -4.12 -0.78 -1.60
N ILE A 35 -4.23 -1.12 -2.89
CA ILE A 35 -5.50 -1.11 -3.62
C ILE A 35 -6.08 -2.52 -3.57
N ILE A 36 -7.27 -2.64 -3.00
CA ILE A 36 -7.92 -3.91 -2.72
C ILE A 36 -9.18 -4.01 -3.59
N PRO A 37 -9.26 -4.96 -4.52
CA PRO A 37 -10.46 -5.11 -5.33
C PRO A 37 -11.69 -5.32 -4.43
N LYS A 38 -12.83 -4.71 -4.79
CA LYS A 38 -14.07 -4.90 -4.04
C LYS A 38 -14.53 -6.35 -4.03
N SER A 39 -14.08 -7.14 -5.00
CA SER A 39 -14.34 -8.59 -5.05
C SER A 39 -13.59 -9.39 -3.99
N ASP A 40 -12.51 -8.84 -3.41
CA ASP A 40 -11.74 -9.49 -2.34
C ASP A 40 -12.43 -9.24 -1.00
N THR A 41 -13.56 -9.88 -0.80
CA THR A 41 -14.38 -9.71 0.41
C THR A 41 -13.70 -10.24 1.67
N GLU A 42 -12.80 -11.22 1.52
CA GLU A 42 -12.06 -11.78 2.65
C GLU A 42 -11.10 -10.75 3.25
N THR A 43 -10.26 -10.12 2.42
CA THR A 43 -9.33 -9.08 2.89
C THR A 43 -10.10 -7.88 3.46
N ILE A 44 -11.13 -7.44 2.76
CA ILE A 44 -11.94 -6.31 3.19
C ILE A 44 -12.60 -6.60 4.54
N GLY A 45 -13.15 -7.80 4.72
CA GLY A 45 -13.76 -8.22 5.98
C GLY A 45 -12.78 -8.23 7.13
N LYS A 46 -11.57 -8.76 6.92
CA LYS A 46 -10.51 -8.75 7.93
C LYS A 46 -10.13 -7.35 8.35
N ILE A 47 -10.02 -6.43 7.37
CA ILE A 47 -9.70 -5.03 7.65
C ILE A 47 -10.83 -4.37 8.45
N GLN A 48 -12.07 -4.59 8.05
CA GLN A 48 -13.23 -4.03 8.76
C GLN A 48 -13.27 -4.50 10.21
N GLU A 49 -13.02 -5.78 10.47
CA GLU A 49 -12.97 -6.32 11.83
C GLU A 49 -11.83 -5.70 12.64
N ALA A 50 -10.65 -5.58 12.06
CA ALA A 50 -9.50 -4.98 12.72
C ALA A 50 -9.72 -3.50 13.04
N VAL A 51 -10.33 -2.77 12.11
CA VAL A 51 -10.69 -1.35 12.33
C VAL A 51 -11.70 -1.21 13.45
N GLU A 52 -12.72 -2.08 13.49
CA GLU A 52 -13.71 -2.05 14.57
C GLU A 52 -13.07 -2.35 15.92
N GLN A 53 -12.16 -3.33 15.97
CA GLN A 53 -11.43 -3.62 17.20
C GLN A 53 -10.60 -2.41 17.65
N ALA A 54 -9.93 -1.75 16.72
CA ALA A 54 -9.15 -0.55 17.03
C ALA A 54 -10.04 0.60 17.53
N ARG A 55 -11.25 0.74 16.98
CA ARG A 55 -12.22 1.71 17.48
C ARG A 55 -12.58 1.45 18.93
N GLN A 56 -12.85 0.19 19.28
CA GLN A 56 -13.14 -0.17 20.66
C GLN A 56 -11.94 0.06 21.57
N ASP A 57 -10.74 -0.27 21.12
CA ASP A 57 -9.51 -0.05 21.88
C ASP A 57 -9.22 1.44 22.10
N GLY A 58 -9.73 2.30 21.22
CA GLY A 58 -9.47 3.73 21.25
C GLY A 58 -10.36 4.53 22.19
N VAL A 59 -11.38 3.92 22.79
CA VAL A 59 -12.34 4.61 23.64
C VAL A 59 -11.65 5.42 24.74
N THR A 60 -10.63 4.85 25.38
CA THR A 60 -9.87 5.54 26.42
C THR A 60 -9.07 6.73 25.88
N LYS A 61 -8.57 6.65 24.66
CA LYS A 61 -7.81 7.74 24.02
C LYS A 61 -8.71 8.91 23.64
N TRP A 62 -10.01 8.67 23.48
CA TRP A 62 -10.97 9.68 23.03
C TRP A 62 -11.89 10.15 24.13
N GLY A 63 -11.47 9.98 25.38
CA GLY A 63 -12.22 10.49 26.54
C GLY A 63 -13.41 9.64 26.96
N GLY A 64 -13.40 8.35 26.64
CA GLY A 64 -14.42 7.41 27.08
C GLY A 64 -15.58 7.18 26.11
N LYS A 65 -15.51 7.80 24.92
CA LYS A 65 -16.54 7.65 23.89
C LYS A 65 -15.89 7.54 22.51
N ILE A 66 -16.59 6.90 21.58
CA ILE A 66 -16.17 6.87 20.19
C ILE A 66 -16.69 8.14 19.51
N PRO A 67 -15.80 9.04 19.04
CA PRO A 67 -16.24 10.28 18.37
C PRO A 67 -17.01 9.99 17.08
N PRO A 68 -18.02 10.81 16.73
CA PRO A 68 -18.79 10.60 15.51
C PRO A 68 -18.03 10.86 14.23
N ASN A 69 -16.94 11.65 14.28
CA ASN A 69 -16.18 12.08 13.11
C ASN A 69 -14.80 11.45 13.05
N LEU A 70 -14.70 10.14 13.32
CA LEU A 70 -13.43 9.42 13.22
C LEU A 70 -12.95 9.35 11.79
N LYS A 71 -11.66 9.58 11.59
CA LYS A 71 -11.01 9.28 10.33
C LYS A 71 -10.74 7.79 10.26
N LEU A 72 -11.27 7.15 9.22
CA LEU A 72 -11.13 5.70 9.05
C LEU A 72 -10.12 5.40 7.94
N PRO A 73 -9.32 4.33 8.10
CA PRO A 73 -8.23 4.05 7.16
C PRO A 73 -8.69 3.34 5.88
N LEU A 74 -9.78 2.60 5.92
CA LEU A 74 -10.30 1.91 4.75
C LEU A 74 -11.20 2.87 3.96
N ARG A 75 -10.78 3.19 2.75
CA ARG A 75 -11.45 4.17 1.90
C ARG A 75 -11.97 3.53 0.62
N ASP A 76 -13.06 4.06 0.11
CA ASP A 76 -13.65 3.62 -1.16
C ASP A 76 -13.02 4.43 -2.30
N GLY A 77 -12.35 3.73 -3.22
CA GLY A 77 -11.68 4.39 -4.34
C GLY A 77 -12.63 5.09 -5.30
N ASP A 78 -13.85 4.58 -5.46
CA ASP A 78 -14.86 5.21 -6.32
C ASP A 78 -15.34 6.55 -5.75
N ILE A 79 -15.28 6.72 -4.45
CA ILE A 79 -15.71 7.93 -3.75
C ILE A 79 -14.55 8.90 -3.55
N ASP A 80 -13.43 8.41 -3.03
CA ASP A 80 -12.32 9.26 -2.61
C ASP A 80 -11.32 9.55 -3.74
N ARG A 81 -11.30 8.71 -4.77
CA ARG A 81 -10.42 8.88 -5.95
C ARG A 81 -11.17 8.60 -7.24
N PRO A 82 -12.28 9.31 -7.50
CA PRO A 82 -13.14 9.02 -8.66
C PRO A 82 -12.47 9.26 -10.01
N ASP A 83 -11.45 10.12 -10.04
CA ASP A 83 -10.74 10.48 -11.27
C ASP A 83 -9.54 9.57 -11.57
N ASP A 84 -9.22 8.64 -10.67
CA ASP A 84 -8.09 7.74 -10.84
C ASP A 84 -8.60 6.34 -11.21
N PRO A 85 -8.41 5.89 -12.47
CA PRO A 85 -8.91 4.59 -12.91
C PRO A 85 -8.28 3.42 -12.16
N ASN A 86 -7.10 3.61 -11.56
CA ASN A 86 -6.44 2.56 -10.80
C ASN A 86 -7.17 2.23 -9.50
N TYR A 87 -8.02 3.13 -9.02
CA TYR A 87 -8.80 2.95 -7.79
C TYR A 87 -10.26 2.60 -8.06
N THR A 88 -10.64 2.43 -9.33
CA THR A 88 -12.00 2.08 -9.72
C THR A 88 -12.38 0.68 -9.21
N ASN A 89 -13.57 0.56 -8.64
CA ASN A 89 -14.11 -0.69 -8.11
C ASN A 89 -13.19 -1.33 -7.07
N ALA A 90 -12.56 -0.49 -6.26
CA ALA A 90 -11.61 -0.93 -5.25
C ALA A 90 -11.75 -0.11 -3.96
N TYR A 91 -11.40 -0.74 -2.85
CA TYR A 91 -11.06 -0.03 -1.62
C TYR A 91 -9.56 0.17 -1.56
N PHE A 92 -9.10 1.08 -0.70
CA PHE A 92 -7.68 1.23 -0.47
C PHE A 92 -7.40 1.64 0.97
N VAL A 93 -6.18 1.33 1.42
CA VAL A 93 -5.64 1.78 2.69
C VAL A 93 -4.28 2.41 2.45
N ASN A 94 -3.98 3.49 3.15
CA ASN A 94 -2.67 4.11 3.17
C ASN A 94 -1.97 3.70 4.45
N ALA A 95 -0.91 2.90 4.34
CA ALA A 95 -0.16 2.42 5.48
C ALA A 95 1.17 3.16 5.57
N ASN A 96 1.61 3.44 6.79
CA ASN A 96 2.90 4.10 6.98
C ASN A 96 3.62 3.57 8.21
N SER A 97 4.91 3.88 8.30
CA SER A 97 5.76 3.46 9.41
C SER A 97 6.94 4.41 9.55
N ASN A 98 7.37 4.63 10.79
CA ASN A 98 8.63 5.31 11.07
C ASN A 98 9.84 4.42 10.81
N GLU A 99 9.65 3.11 10.86
CA GLU A 99 10.71 2.12 10.64
C GLU A 99 10.58 1.53 9.24
N ARG A 100 11.73 1.19 8.67
CA ARG A 100 11.76 0.57 7.34
C ARG A 100 11.04 -0.78 7.38
N PRO A 101 10.02 -1.00 6.51
CA PRO A 101 9.33 -2.30 6.48
C PRO A 101 10.24 -3.39 5.93
N GLY A 102 10.02 -4.62 6.38
CA GLY A 102 10.63 -5.78 5.75
C GLY A 102 9.98 -6.03 4.40
N VAL A 103 10.80 -6.31 3.39
CA VAL A 103 10.33 -6.57 2.04
C VAL A 103 10.96 -7.86 1.54
N VAL A 104 10.13 -8.83 1.18
CA VAL A 104 10.60 -10.13 0.70
C VAL A 104 9.91 -10.50 -0.61
N ASP A 105 10.52 -11.44 -1.35
CA ASP A 105 9.93 -11.99 -2.56
C ASP A 105 8.97 -13.14 -2.23
N ARG A 106 8.46 -13.80 -3.26
CA ARG A 106 7.52 -14.93 -3.11
C ARG A 106 8.10 -16.07 -2.28
N ARG A 107 9.42 -16.23 -2.26
CA ARG A 107 10.12 -17.30 -1.55
C ARG A 107 10.65 -16.84 -0.19
N ARG A 108 10.26 -15.66 0.24
CA ARG A 108 10.67 -15.04 1.52
C ARG A 108 12.14 -14.62 1.54
N VAL A 109 12.72 -14.38 0.36
CA VAL A 109 14.09 -13.84 0.27
C VAL A 109 14.01 -12.33 0.33
N PRO A 110 14.82 -11.67 1.19
CA PRO A 110 14.79 -10.21 1.26
C PRO A 110 15.07 -9.54 -0.07
N ILE A 111 14.27 -8.53 -0.39
CA ILE A 111 14.44 -7.68 -1.57
C ILE A 111 15.16 -6.41 -1.14
N THR A 112 16.29 -6.14 -1.79
CA THR A 112 17.08 -4.92 -1.52
C THR A 112 17.03 -3.94 -2.69
N ASP A 113 16.68 -4.38 -3.88
CA ASP A 113 16.59 -3.55 -5.08
C ASP A 113 15.26 -2.79 -5.10
N PRO A 114 15.27 -1.45 -5.01
CA PRO A 114 14.03 -0.66 -5.03
C PRO A 114 13.20 -0.82 -6.31
N LEU A 115 13.81 -1.25 -7.40
CA LEU A 115 13.12 -1.44 -8.67
C LEU A 115 12.24 -2.69 -8.67
N GLU A 116 12.45 -3.61 -7.73
CA GLU A 116 11.67 -4.83 -7.64
C GLU A 116 10.24 -4.59 -7.15
N VAL A 117 10.04 -3.58 -6.28
CA VAL A 117 8.71 -3.25 -5.75
C VAL A 117 8.41 -1.80 -6.08
N TYR A 118 7.44 -1.61 -6.93
CA TYR A 118 7.10 -0.32 -7.53
C TYR A 118 5.59 -0.14 -7.56
N SER A 119 5.13 1.07 -7.81
CA SER A 119 3.71 1.36 -7.94
C SER A 119 3.14 0.65 -9.17
N GLY A 120 2.25 -0.30 -8.94
CA GLY A 120 1.65 -1.14 -9.96
C GLY A 120 1.91 -2.64 -9.78
N CYS A 121 2.94 -3.02 -9.03
CA CYS A 121 3.17 -4.43 -8.76
C CYS A 121 2.14 -4.97 -7.76
N TYR A 122 2.01 -6.29 -7.70
CA TYR A 122 1.10 -6.96 -6.77
C TYR A 122 1.88 -7.51 -5.59
N VAL A 123 1.31 -7.31 -4.41
CA VAL A 123 1.93 -7.69 -3.15
C VAL A 123 0.87 -8.24 -2.20
N ARG A 124 1.30 -8.86 -1.12
CA ARG A 124 0.50 -8.94 0.09
C ARG A 124 1.27 -8.28 1.22
N ALA A 125 0.55 -7.77 2.19
CA ALA A 125 1.16 -6.97 3.24
C ALA A 125 0.64 -7.37 4.60
N SER A 126 1.49 -7.23 5.61
CA SER A 126 1.03 -7.25 6.99
C SER A 126 0.90 -5.81 7.45
N ILE A 127 -0.28 -5.46 7.90
CA ILE A 127 -0.65 -4.12 8.33
C ILE A 127 -1.33 -4.20 9.68
N THR A 128 -1.22 -3.13 10.46
CA THR A 128 -1.85 -3.05 11.78
C THR A 128 -2.75 -1.84 11.83
N PHE A 129 -3.79 -1.91 12.66
CA PHE A 129 -4.73 -0.81 12.85
C PHE A 129 -4.69 -0.37 14.30
N TYR A 130 -4.61 0.92 14.53
CA TYR A 130 -4.52 1.47 15.87
C TYR A 130 -5.23 2.81 15.97
N PRO A 131 -5.84 3.11 17.14
CA PRO A 131 -6.49 4.39 17.35
C PRO A 131 -5.45 5.48 17.58
N PHE A 132 -5.78 6.70 17.13
CA PHE A 132 -4.92 7.86 17.39
C PHE A 132 -5.74 9.07 17.79
N ASN A 133 -5.09 9.99 18.51
CA ASN A 133 -5.60 11.31 18.85
C ASN A 133 -4.42 12.26 18.84
N THR A 134 -4.34 13.08 17.78
CA THR A 134 -3.22 14.02 17.59
C THR A 134 -3.80 15.41 17.35
N ASN A 135 -3.66 16.30 18.34
CA ASN A 135 -4.11 17.68 18.25
C ASN A 135 -5.57 17.82 17.79
N GLY A 136 -6.45 16.95 18.32
CA GLY A 136 -7.86 16.98 17.97
C GLY A 136 -8.21 16.14 16.74
N ASN A 137 -7.23 15.66 15.98
CA ASN A 137 -7.45 14.69 14.91
C ASN A 137 -7.57 13.31 15.52
N ARG A 138 -8.70 12.67 15.32
CA ARG A 138 -9.02 11.38 15.92
C ARG A 138 -9.40 10.38 14.84
N GLY A 139 -8.95 9.17 15.00
CA GLY A 139 -9.28 8.15 14.03
C GLY A 139 -8.56 6.83 14.29
N VAL A 140 -8.61 5.97 13.29
CA VAL A 140 -7.87 4.72 13.24
C VAL A 140 -6.87 4.84 12.10
N ALA A 141 -5.61 4.56 12.39
CA ALA A 141 -4.53 4.60 11.43
C ALA A 141 -4.13 3.18 11.01
N CYS A 142 -3.46 3.09 9.87
CA CYS A 142 -2.93 1.83 9.34
C CYS A 142 -1.40 1.88 9.39
N GLY A 143 -0.82 0.97 10.14
CA GLY A 143 0.63 0.83 10.26
C GLY A 143 1.17 -0.19 9.27
N LEU A 144 2.29 0.12 8.65
CA LEU A 144 2.97 -0.75 7.70
C LEU A 144 3.98 -1.61 8.44
N GLN A 145 3.88 -2.93 8.29
CA GLN A 145 4.81 -3.87 8.92
C GLN A 145 5.75 -4.48 7.89
N ASN A 146 5.23 -5.37 7.06
CA ASN A 146 6.03 -6.11 6.08
C ASN A 146 5.29 -6.23 4.77
N ILE A 147 6.04 -6.41 3.69
CA ILE A 147 5.51 -6.57 2.34
C ILE A 147 6.14 -7.79 1.71
N GLN A 148 5.32 -8.62 1.07
CA GLN A 148 5.79 -9.73 0.25
C GLN A 148 5.34 -9.49 -1.19
N LYS A 149 6.29 -9.41 -2.12
CA LYS A 149 5.97 -9.25 -3.54
C LYS A 149 5.30 -10.52 -4.06
N TRP A 150 4.18 -10.34 -4.74
CA TRP A 150 3.44 -11.43 -5.37
C TRP A 150 3.85 -11.63 -6.82
N CYS A 151 3.75 -10.56 -7.62
CA CYS A 151 4.17 -10.56 -9.03
C CYS A 151 4.25 -9.13 -9.57
N ASP A 152 4.81 -8.99 -10.76
CA ASP A 152 4.84 -7.73 -11.47
C ASP A 152 3.45 -7.34 -11.98
N GLY A 153 3.25 -6.04 -12.18
CA GLY A 153 2.07 -5.47 -12.79
C GLY A 153 2.45 -4.26 -13.62
N GLU A 154 1.51 -3.69 -14.33
CA GLU A 154 1.77 -2.46 -15.09
C GLU A 154 2.03 -1.29 -14.16
N PRO A 155 3.09 -0.49 -14.40
CA PRO A 155 3.33 0.71 -13.61
C PRO A 155 2.14 1.66 -13.63
N LEU A 156 1.77 2.18 -12.46
CA LEU A 156 0.60 3.06 -12.33
C LEU A 156 0.87 4.50 -12.76
N ASN A 157 2.13 4.88 -12.89
CA ASN A 157 2.51 6.22 -13.29
C ASN A 157 2.44 6.45 -14.81
N GLY A 158 1.92 5.47 -15.56
CA GLY A 158 1.83 5.54 -17.01
C GLY A 158 3.15 5.38 -17.74
N ARG A 159 4.22 5.15 -17.01
CA ARG A 159 5.54 4.99 -17.61
C ARG A 159 5.83 3.51 -17.81
N VAL A 160 6.05 3.12 -19.06
CA VAL A 160 6.37 1.73 -19.42
C VAL A 160 7.82 1.44 -19.03
N ARG A 161 8.07 0.27 -18.46
CA ARG A 161 9.44 -0.18 -18.16
C ARG A 161 10.17 -0.50 -19.46
N ALA A 162 11.46 -0.20 -19.51
CA ALA A 162 12.26 -0.45 -20.71
C ALA A 162 12.24 -1.92 -21.14
N GLU A 163 12.25 -2.85 -20.18
CA GLU A 163 12.18 -4.29 -20.46
C GLU A 163 10.88 -4.70 -21.15
N ASP A 164 9.80 -3.97 -20.91
CA ASP A 164 8.48 -4.26 -21.47
C ASP A 164 8.26 -3.53 -22.79
N GLU A 165 8.97 -2.42 -23.01
CA GLU A 165 8.80 -1.60 -24.20
C GLU A 165 9.65 -2.06 -25.38
N PHE A 166 10.84 -2.57 -25.10
CA PHE A 166 11.78 -2.97 -26.13
C PHE A 166 11.93 -4.48 -26.21
N ASP A 167 12.09 -4.96 -27.45
CA ASP A 167 12.47 -6.37 -27.69
C ASP A 167 14.00 -6.48 -27.66
N ALA A 168 14.48 -7.70 -27.41
CA ALA A 168 15.90 -7.97 -27.54
C ALA A 168 16.33 -7.83 -28.99
N LEU A 169 17.47 -7.17 -29.21
CA LEU A 169 18.03 -7.03 -30.55
C LEU A 169 19.06 -8.13 -30.81
N ASP A 170 19.02 -8.71 -32.02
CA ASP A 170 20.01 -9.68 -32.44
C ASP A 170 21.26 -8.96 -32.95
N ASP A 171 22.43 -9.60 -32.82
CA ASP A 171 23.70 -9.05 -33.31
C ASP A 171 23.68 -8.77 -34.81
N VAL A 172 22.85 -9.50 -35.56
CA VAL A 172 22.72 -9.35 -37.01
C VAL A 172 22.12 -8.00 -37.39
N ASP A 173 21.21 -7.46 -36.54
CA ASP A 173 20.59 -6.16 -36.80
C ASP A 173 21.60 -5.01 -36.76
N ASP A 174 22.63 -5.14 -35.93
CA ASP A 174 23.70 -4.15 -35.85
C ASP A 174 24.50 -4.06 -37.14
N GLU A 175 24.75 -5.17 -37.81
CA GLU A 175 25.46 -5.22 -39.08
C GLU A 175 24.67 -4.55 -40.19
N ASP A 176 23.37 -4.77 -40.25
CA ASP A 176 22.50 -4.16 -41.25
C ASP A 176 22.43 -2.63 -41.07
N PHE A 177 22.45 -2.17 -39.87
CA PHE A 177 22.40 -0.74 -39.54
C PHE A 177 23.69 -0.02 -39.96
N LEU A 178 24.83 -0.67 -39.85
CA LEU A 178 26.13 -0.08 -40.19
C LEU A 178 26.42 -0.06 -41.69
N ASN A 179 25.68 -0.79 -42.46
CA ASN A 179 25.81 -0.83 -43.92
C ASN A 179 24.75 0.06 -44.58
#